data_3e46beefa445cc0218819738825b46b1
#
_entry.id   3e46beefa445cc0218819738825b46b1
#
_cell.length_a   1.000
_cell.length_b   1.000
_cell.length_c   1.000
_cell.angle_alpha   90.00
_cell.angle_beta   90.00
_cell.angle_gamma   90.00
#
_symmetry.space_group_name_H-M   'P 1'
#
loop_
_entity.id
_entity.type
_entity.pdbx_description
1 polymer ?
#
loop_
_entity_poly.entity_id
_entity_poly.type
_entity_poly.pdbx_seq_one_letter_code
_entity_poly.pdbx_strand_id
1 'polypeptide(L)'
;ALRMLSNLDHLERFTFATFCPEGQGLAPDRQANLRRVFERAQGFAQHPEGWLVMRGGYGCGKTHLDIAIANACVEQGLPVLFITVPDLLDHLRATFNSTASQSYDERFDEIRNAPLLILDDLGTEQGTPWALEKLFQLLNSRYMSRLPTVITTNHELEELEPRLRSRLADITLVQIATILAPDYR
;
A
#
# COMPACT_ATOMS: atom_id res chain seq x y z
N ALA A 1 -9.44 14.09 -10.09
CA ALA A 1 -8.27 13.43 -10.69
C ALA A 1 -7.88 12.16 -9.94
N LEU A 2 -7.65 12.18 -8.61
CA LEU A 2 -7.26 10.99 -7.82
C LEU A 2 -8.27 9.83 -7.89
N ARG A 3 -9.58 10.10 -7.99
CA ARG A 3 -10.61 9.06 -8.17
C ARG A 3 -10.46 8.25 -9.46
N MET A 4 -9.91 8.83 -10.53
CA MET A 4 -9.72 8.12 -11.81
C MET A 4 -8.52 7.16 -11.80
N LEU A 5 -7.58 7.34 -10.87
CA LEU A 5 -6.43 6.45 -10.67
C LEU A 5 -6.69 5.40 -9.59
N SER A 6 -7.65 5.66 -8.71
CA SER A 6 -7.96 4.76 -7.61
C SER A 6 -8.89 3.65 -8.09
N ASN A 7 -8.43 2.41 -8.06
CA ASN A 7 -9.22 1.22 -8.39
C ASN A 7 -10.22 0.84 -7.27
N LEU A 8 -10.73 1.83 -6.52
CA LEU A 8 -11.67 1.57 -5.40
C LEU A 8 -13.11 1.33 -5.86
N ASP A 9 -13.47 1.66 -7.10
CA ASP A 9 -14.78 1.37 -7.66
C ASP A 9 -15.03 -0.14 -7.61
N HIS A 10 -16.14 -0.55 -7.01
CA HIS A 10 -16.55 -1.95 -6.73
C HIS A 10 -15.83 -2.66 -5.57
N LEU A 11 -14.95 -1.99 -4.80
CA LEU A 11 -14.26 -2.55 -3.64
C LEU A 11 -14.89 -2.18 -2.30
N GLU A 12 -16.06 -1.53 -2.30
CA GLU A 12 -16.81 -1.09 -1.10
C GLU A 12 -17.14 -2.24 -0.12
N ARG A 13 -17.19 -3.48 -0.63
CA ARG A 13 -17.44 -4.67 0.19
C ARG A 13 -16.28 -5.05 1.13
N PHE A 14 -15.07 -4.58 0.84
CA PHE A 14 -13.89 -4.88 1.66
C PHE A 14 -13.74 -3.83 2.74
N THR A 15 -14.29 -4.13 3.91
CA THR A 15 -14.28 -3.26 5.08
C THR A 15 -13.66 -3.99 6.27
N PHE A 16 -13.37 -3.27 7.35
CA PHE A 16 -12.98 -3.90 8.60
C PHE A 16 -14.07 -4.80 9.17
N ALA A 17 -15.36 -4.50 8.94
CA ALA A 17 -16.49 -5.31 9.39
C ALA A 17 -16.59 -6.65 8.64
N THR A 18 -16.13 -6.71 7.39
CA THR A 18 -16.16 -7.95 6.58
C THR A 18 -14.87 -8.76 6.68
N PHE A 19 -13.84 -8.25 7.34
CA PHE A 19 -12.61 -8.98 7.62
C PHE A 19 -12.80 -9.90 8.84
N CYS A 20 -12.28 -11.13 8.77
CA CYS A 20 -12.29 -12.06 9.90
C CYS A 20 -10.93 -12.05 10.62
N PRO A 21 -10.76 -11.31 11.71
CA PRO A 21 -9.47 -11.18 12.39
C PRO A 21 -9.04 -12.46 13.15
N GLU A 22 -9.96 -13.39 13.40
CA GLU A 22 -9.66 -14.72 13.95
C GLU A 22 -9.17 -15.70 12.89
N GLY A 23 -9.41 -15.40 11.60
CA GLY A 23 -9.17 -16.34 10.52
C GLY A 23 -10.02 -17.60 10.63
N GLN A 24 -9.84 -18.53 9.67
CA GLN A 24 -10.55 -19.81 9.69
C GLN A 24 -9.56 -20.94 10.01
N GLY A 25 -9.78 -21.63 11.12
CA GLY A 25 -8.97 -22.80 11.49
C GLY A 25 -7.50 -22.52 11.81
N LEU A 26 -7.16 -21.28 12.17
CA LEU A 26 -5.80 -20.91 12.53
C LEU A 26 -5.42 -21.42 13.92
N ALA A 27 -4.14 -21.77 14.08
CA ALA A 27 -3.55 -21.98 15.39
C ALA A 27 -3.58 -20.69 16.24
N PRO A 28 -3.67 -20.76 17.56
CA PRO A 28 -3.85 -19.60 18.44
C PRO A 28 -2.82 -18.48 18.27
N ASP A 29 -1.57 -18.82 18.02
CA ASP A 29 -0.48 -17.87 17.77
C ASP A 29 -0.68 -17.08 16.48
N ARG A 30 -1.16 -17.74 15.41
CA ARG A 30 -1.49 -17.10 14.12
C ARG A 30 -2.76 -16.27 14.22
N GLN A 31 -3.76 -16.70 14.98
CA GLN A 31 -4.94 -15.88 15.27
C GLN A 31 -4.56 -14.59 16.01
N ALA A 32 -3.73 -14.71 17.06
CA ALA A 32 -3.24 -13.54 17.79
C ALA A 32 -2.40 -12.60 16.92
N ASN A 33 -1.62 -13.16 15.99
CA ASN A 33 -0.88 -12.37 15.01
C ASN A 33 -1.82 -11.60 14.07
N LEU A 34 -2.79 -12.28 13.46
CA LEU A 34 -3.74 -11.68 12.52
C LEU A 34 -4.56 -10.58 13.18
N ARG A 35 -5.02 -10.80 14.42
CA ARG A 35 -5.73 -9.81 15.22
C ARG A 35 -4.88 -8.55 15.47
N ARG A 36 -3.60 -8.71 15.85
CA ARG A 36 -2.70 -7.56 16.04
C ARG A 36 -2.47 -6.77 14.75
N VAL A 37 -2.38 -7.44 13.60
CA VAL A 37 -2.25 -6.76 12.31
C VAL A 37 -3.54 -6.01 11.98
N PHE A 38 -4.69 -6.63 12.19
CA PHE A 38 -6.00 -6.00 12.02
C PHE A 38 -6.16 -4.75 12.89
N GLU A 39 -5.81 -4.82 14.18
CA GLU A 39 -5.87 -3.69 15.11
C GLU A 39 -4.92 -2.54 14.68
N ARG A 40 -3.73 -2.87 14.18
CA ARG A 40 -2.81 -1.87 13.62
C ARG A 40 -3.38 -1.19 12.38
N ALA A 41 -4.00 -1.95 11.48
CA ALA A 41 -4.66 -1.39 10.30
C ALA A 41 -5.82 -0.46 10.68
N GLN A 42 -6.64 -0.86 11.66
CA GLN A 42 -7.71 0.01 12.20
C GLN A 42 -7.15 1.29 12.84
N GLY A 43 -6.11 1.17 13.66
CA GLY A 43 -5.45 2.31 14.30
C GLY A 43 -4.88 3.29 13.28
N PHE A 44 -4.23 2.76 12.22
CA PHE A 44 -3.73 3.59 11.13
C PHE A 44 -4.88 4.31 10.38
N ALA A 45 -5.99 3.62 10.11
CA ALA A 45 -7.14 4.22 9.44
C ALA A 45 -7.81 5.34 10.27
N GLN A 46 -7.76 5.25 11.61
CA GLN A 46 -8.27 6.28 12.51
C GLN A 46 -7.35 7.52 12.55
N HIS A 47 -6.05 7.30 12.51
CA HIS A 47 -5.00 8.31 12.57
C HIS A 47 -3.93 8.01 11.52
N PRO A 48 -4.15 8.36 10.24
CA PRO A 48 -3.23 8.03 9.16
C PRO A 48 -1.96 8.91 9.23
N GLU A 49 -1.00 8.45 10.02
CA GLU A 49 0.30 9.09 10.21
C GLU A 49 1.42 8.08 10.00
N GLY A 50 2.53 8.54 9.40
CA GLY A 50 3.65 7.68 9.10
C GLY A 50 3.33 6.63 8.04
N TRP A 51 4.04 5.50 8.10
CA TRP A 51 3.91 4.43 7.13
C TRP A 51 3.50 3.12 7.80
N LEU A 52 2.58 2.39 7.18
CA LEU A 52 2.23 1.03 7.55
C LEU A 52 2.65 0.08 6.42
N VAL A 53 3.56 -0.84 6.71
CA VAL A 53 3.99 -1.88 5.77
C VAL A 53 3.42 -3.23 6.23
N MET A 54 2.53 -3.81 5.43
CA MET A 54 1.97 -5.14 5.68
C MET A 54 2.65 -6.15 4.76
N ARG A 55 3.27 -7.16 5.33
CA ARG A 55 3.90 -8.25 4.57
C ARG A 55 3.32 -9.60 4.93
N GLY A 56 3.38 -10.54 4.00
CA GLY A 56 2.89 -11.91 4.21
C GLY A 56 2.64 -12.62 2.90
N GLY A 57 2.37 -13.91 2.95
CA GLY A 57 2.11 -14.74 1.78
C GLY A 57 0.92 -14.28 0.95
N TYR A 58 0.74 -14.93 -0.20
CA TYR A 58 -0.42 -14.70 -1.05
C TYR A 58 -1.71 -15.09 -0.30
N GLY A 59 -2.82 -14.39 -0.57
CA GLY A 59 -4.14 -14.72 -0.03
C GLY A 59 -4.31 -14.54 1.48
N CYS A 60 -3.33 -14.02 2.22
CA CYS A 60 -3.39 -13.87 3.67
C CYS A 60 -4.20 -12.64 4.15
N GLY A 61 -4.79 -11.85 3.24
CA GLY A 61 -5.69 -10.74 3.57
C GLY A 61 -5.10 -9.34 3.48
N LYS A 62 -3.87 -9.13 2.99
CA LYS A 62 -3.23 -7.80 2.86
C LYS A 62 -4.09 -6.82 2.08
N THR A 63 -4.43 -7.17 0.82
CA THR A 63 -5.25 -6.33 -0.05
C THR A 63 -6.63 -6.01 0.55
N HIS A 64 -7.24 -6.95 1.30
CA HIS A 64 -8.48 -6.66 2.02
C HIS A 64 -8.28 -5.56 3.07
N LEU A 65 -7.20 -5.64 3.85
CA LEU A 65 -6.89 -4.62 4.86
C LEU A 65 -6.53 -3.28 4.23
N ASP A 66 -5.81 -3.26 3.11
CA ASP A 66 -5.52 -2.04 2.34
C ASP A 66 -6.80 -1.32 1.91
N ILE A 67 -7.74 -2.08 1.33
CA ILE A 67 -9.02 -1.53 0.88
C ILE A 67 -9.88 -1.10 2.07
N ALA A 68 -9.86 -1.85 3.18
CA ALA A 68 -10.57 -1.47 4.40
C ALA A 68 -10.04 -0.15 4.99
N ILE A 69 -8.72 0.05 4.99
CA ILE A 69 -8.10 1.33 5.36
C ILE A 69 -8.56 2.44 4.41
N ALA A 70 -8.51 2.19 3.09
CA ALA A 70 -8.93 3.16 2.08
C ALA A 70 -10.38 3.60 2.29
N ASN A 71 -11.31 2.64 2.42
CA ASN A 71 -12.72 2.91 2.63
C ASN A 71 -12.96 3.71 3.91
N ALA A 72 -12.36 3.31 5.02
CA ALA A 72 -12.51 4.02 6.30
C ALA A 72 -11.96 5.45 6.25
N CYS A 73 -10.84 5.69 5.57
CA CYS A 73 -10.29 7.03 5.38
C CYS A 73 -11.15 7.90 4.46
N VAL A 74 -11.69 7.32 3.37
CA VAL A 74 -12.61 8.03 2.46
C VAL A 74 -13.90 8.44 3.19
N GLU A 75 -14.47 7.57 4.03
CA GLU A 75 -15.63 7.89 4.87
C GLU A 75 -15.37 9.05 5.83
N GLN A 76 -14.11 9.21 6.29
CA GLN A 76 -13.69 10.34 7.11
C GLN A 76 -13.37 11.61 6.29
N GLY A 77 -13.54 11.56 4.95
CA GLY A 77 -13.28 12.69 4.06
C GLY A 77 -11.81 12.87 3.66
N LEU A 78 -10.92 11.93 3.99
CA LEU A 78 -9.53 11.97 3.55
C LEU A 78 -9.43 11.46 2.11
N PRO A 79 -8.83 12.22 1.17
CA PRO A 79 -8.57 11.72 -0.18
C PRO A 79 -7.52 10.61 -0.16
N VAL A 80 -7.88 9.46 -0.72
CA VAL A 80 -7.02 8.28 -0.80
C VAL A 80 -6.73 7.94 -2.25
N LEU A 81 -5.49 7.62 -2.55
CA LEU A 81 -5.09 6.96 -3.78
C LEU A 81 -4.69 5.51 -3.45
N PHE A 82 -5.53 4.56 -3.88
CA PHE A 82 -5.24 3.12 -3.84
C PHE A 82 -4.85 2.66 -5.24
N ILE A 83 -3.67 2.06 -5.38
CA ILE A 83 -3.18 1.56 -6.66
C ILE A 83 -2.21 0.39 -6.43
N THR A 84 -2.25 -0.62 -7.31
CA THR A 84 -1.22 -1.65 -7.32
C THR A 84 0.07 -1.11 -7.91
N VAL A 85 1.23 -1.63 -7.49
CA VAL A 85 2.53 -1.17 -8.03
C VAL A 85 2.65 -1.42 -9.54
N PRO A 86 2.22 -2.59 -10.09
CA PRO A 86 2.19 -2.78 -11.54
C PRO A 86 1.35 -1.74 -12.28
N ASP A 87 0.12 -1.49 -11.82
CA ASP A 87 -0.77 -0.49 -12.46
C ASP A 87 -0.18 0.91 -12.39
N LEU A 88 0.42 1.29 -11.25
CA LEU A 88 1.13 2.56 -11.11
C LEU A 88 2.20 2.73 -12.18
N LEU A 89 3.05 1.72 -12.36
CA LEU A 89 4.15 1.77 -13.33
C LEU A 89 3.64 1.81 -14.77
N ASP A 90 2.56 1.09 -15.08
CA ASP A 90 1.93 1.12 -16.39
C ASP A 90 1.29 2.47 -16.69
N HIS A 91 0.63 3.09 -15.72
CA HIS A 91 0.11 4.45 -15.84
C HIS A 91 1.23 5.48 -16.10
N LEU A 92 2.34 5.36 -15.37
CA LEU A 92 3.50 6.24 -15.56
C LEU A 92 4.16 6.06 -16.94
N ARG A 93 4.27 4.81 -17.45
CA ARG A 93 4.79 4.52 -18.79
C ARG A 93 3.89 5.07 -19.89
N ALA A 94 2.57 4.86 -19.76
CA ALA A 94 1.60 5.35 -20.72
C ALA A 94 1.62 6.88 -20.83
N THR A 95 1.77 7.58 -19.71
CA THR A 95 1.84 9.05 -19.69
C THR A 95 3.13 9.56 -20.29
N PHE A 96 4.25 8.87 -20.09
CA PHE A 96 5.55 9.23 -20.68
C PHE A 96 5.54 9.19 -22.23
N ASN A 97 4.75 8.28 -22.80
CA ASN A 97 4.65 8.09 -24.25
C ASN A 97 3.49 8.88 -24.89
N SER A 98 2.70 9.64 -24.12
CA SER A 98 1.52 10.32 -24.63
C SER A 98 1.77 11.81 -24.92
N THR A 99 1.18 12.29 -26.02
CA THR A 99 1.04 13.72 -26.33
C THR A 99 -0.19 14.35 -25.66
N ALA A 100 -0.73 13.68 -24.61
CA ALA A 100 -1.98 14.07 -23.95
C ALA A 100 -1.80 15.31 -23.06
N SER A 101 -2.93 15.95 -22.74
CA SER A 101 -3.04 17.26 -22.06
C SER A 101 -2.50 17.33 -20.62
N GLN A 102 -2.13 16.21 -20.01
CA GLN A 102 -1.42 16.17 -18.73
C GLN A 102 -0.01 15.63 -18.95
N SER A 103 0.97 16.40 -18.48
CA SER A 103 2.37 15.97 -18.55
C SER A 103 2.64 14.83 -17.57
N TYR A 104 3.65 14.02 -17.87
CA TYR A 104 4.16 12.99 -16.96
C TYR A 104 4.43 13.58 -15.55
N ASP A 105 5.02 14.77 -15.51
CA ASP A 105 5.40 15.42 -14.25
C ASP A 105 4.18 15.76 -13.39
N GLU A 106 3.11 16.28 -13.99
CA GLU A 106 1.84 16.58 -13.28
C GLU A 106 1.23 15.31 -12.68
N ARG A 107 1.20 14.21 -13.44
CA ARG A 107 0.66 12.94 -12.98
C ARG A 107 1.50 12.33 -11.85
N PHE A 108 2.82 12.36 -12.02
CA PHE A 108 3.73 11.87 -10.98
C PHE A 108 3.60 12.69 -9.70
N ASP A 109 3.45 14.01 -9.83
CA ASP A 109 3.25 14.92 -8.70
C ASP A 109 1.91 14.69 -7.99
N GLU A 110 0.82 14.40 -8.71
CA GLU A 110 -0.46 14.02 -8.11
C GLU A 110 -0.33 12.77 -7.23
N ILE A 111 0.35 11.75 -7.73
CA ILE A 111 0.58 10.49 -6.99
C ILE A 111 1.49 10.74 -5.78
N ARG A 112 2.58 11.45 -6.00
CA ARG A 112 3.58 11.76 -4.97
C ARG A 112 2.99 12.54 -3.80
N ASN A 113 2.07 13.47 -4.07
CA ASN A 113 1.47 14.37 -3.10
C ASN A 113 0.08 13.93 -2.61
N ALA A 114 -0.38 12.72 -2.97
CA ALA A 114 -1.64 12.19 -2.47
C ALA A 114 -1.68 12.22 -0.92
N PRO A 115 -2.75 12.73 -0.29
CA PRO A 115 -2.84 12.82 1.18
C PRO A 115 -2.62 11.47 1.86
N LEU A 116 -3.22 10.41 1.34
CA LEU A 116 -2.90 9.02 1.67
C LEU A 116 -2.65 8.23 0.39
N LEU A 117 -1.50 7.57 0.31
CA LEU A 117 -1.17 6.64 -0.77
C LEU A 117 -1.15 5.21 -0.23
N ILE A 118 -1.85 4.31 -0.91
CA ILE A 118 -1.82 2.88 -0.64
C ILE A 118 -1.27 2.18 -1.87
N LEU A 119 -0.11 1.54 -1.72
CA LEU A 119 0.59 0.78 -2.76
C LEU A 119 0.48 -0.71 -2.47
N ASP A 120 -0.36 -1.40 -3.24
CA ASP A 120 -0.54 -2.85 -3.11
C ASP A 120 0.46 -3.60 -3.99
N ASP A 121 0.97 -4.73 -3.48
CA ASP A 121 1.87 -5.67 -4.17
C ASP A 121 3.24 -5.07 -4.59
N LEU A 122 3.94 -4.40 -3.68
CA LEU A 122 5.33 -3.98 -3.90
C LEU A 122 6.26 -5.22 -4.04
N GLY A 123 7.11 -5.20 -5.07
CA GLY A 123 8.08 -6.27 -5.37
C GLY A 123 7.60 -7.22 -6.47
N THR A 124 6.37 -7.08 -6.97
CA THR A 124 5.85 -7.85 -8.11
C THR A 124 6.20 -7.22 -9.46
N GLU A 125 6.71 -5.98 -9.44
CA GLU A 125 7.16 -5.30 -10.64
C GLU A 125 8.35 -6.05 -11.29
N GLN A 126 8.36 -6.10 -12.61
CA GLN A 126 9.55 -6.52 -13.32
C GLN A 126 10.66 -5.51 -13.01
N GLY A 127 11.70 -5.95 -12.31
CA GLY A 127 12.79 -5.12 -11.75
C GLY A 127 13.63 -4.39 -12.81
N THR A 128 12.95 -3.68 -13.72
CA THR A 128 13.66 -2.82 -14.67
C THR A 128 14.27 -1.64 -13.92
N PRO A 129 15.47 -1.17 -14.31
CA PRO A 129 16.11 -0.02 -13.67
C PRO A 129 15.20 1.21 -13.62
N TRP A 130 14.39 1.42 -14.66
CA TRP A 130 13.42 2.51 -14.71
C TRP A 130 12.34 2.38 -13.62
N ALA A 131 11.74 1.19 -13.47
CA ALA A 131 10.69 0.94 -12.47
C ALA A 131 11.23 1.16 -11.05
N LEU A 132 12.38 0.57 -10.74
CA LEU A 132 13.04 0.71 -9.44
C LEU A 132 13.35 2.18 -9.13
N GLU A 133 13.85 2.94 -10.12
CA GLU A 133 14.15 4.35 -9.94
C GLU A 133 12.88 5.17 -9.68
N LYS A 134 11.77 4.91 -10.39
CA LYS A 134 10.51 5.64 -10.22
C LYS A 134 9.87 5.34 -8.86
N LEU A 135 9.86 4.09 -8.43
CA LEU A 135 9.40 3.71 -7.10
C LEU A 135 10.24 4.34 -6.00
N PHE A 136 11.57 4.34 -6.17
CA PHE A 136 12.45 5.00 -5.22
C PHE A 136 12.17 6.51 -5.14
N GLN A 137 12.07 7.20 -6.27
CA GLN A 137 11.77 8.65 -6.31
C GLN A 137 10.46 8.96 -5.60
N LEU A 138 9.40 8.20 -5.88
CA LEU A 138 8.09 8.34 -5.27
C LEU A 138 8.16 8.16 -3.75
N LEU A 139 8.67 7.01 -3.30
CA LEU A 139 8.71 6.65 -1.89
C LEU A 139 9.68 7.54 -1.11
N ASN A 140 10.84 7.88 -1.68
CA ASN A 140 11.78 8.80 -1.04
C ASN A 140 11.20 10.19 -0.85
N SER A 141 10.46 10.73 -1.82
CA SER A 141 9.80 12.03 -1.69
C SER A 141 8.75 12.00 -0.58
N ARG A 142 7.92 10.96 -0.52
CA ARG A 142 6.90 10.80 0.53
C ARG A 142 7.53 10.60 1.92
N TYR A 143 8.64 9.86 1.97
CA TYR A 143 9.44 9.70 3.20
C TYR A 143 9.94 11.04 3.73
N MET A 144 10.55 11.86 2.87
CA MET A 144 11.07 13.18 3.26
C MET A 144 9.96 14.13 3.71
N SER A 145 8.79 14.06 3.09
CA SER A 145 7.60 14.87 3.44
C SER A 145 6.74 14.25 4.54
N ARG A 146 7.11 13.08 5.07
CA ARG A 146 6.36 12.31 6.08
C ARG A 146 4.89 12.08 5.72
N LEU A 147 4.59 11.95 4.43
CA LEU A 147 3.22 11.73 3.96
C LEU A 147 2.74 10.31 4.28
N PRO A 148 1.50 10.16 4.82
CA PRO A 148 0.93 8.86 5.16
C PRO A 148 0.96 7.88 3.99
N THR A 149 1.50 6.69 4.21
CA THR A 149 1.66 5.70 3.14
C THR A 149 1.41 4.28 3.69
N VAL A 150 0.60 3.51 2.98
CA VAL A 150 0.43 2.07 3.23
C VAL A 150 1.07 1.30 2.10
N ILE A 151 1.79 0.24 2.42
CA ILE A 151 2.47 -0.61 1.44
C ILE A 151 2.20 -2.06 1.79
N THR A 152 1.83 -2.88 0.80
CA THR A 152 1.84 -4.33 0.96
C THR A 152 2.92 -4.98 0.12
N THR A 153 3.43 -6.10 0.59
CA THR A 153 4.42 -6.90 -0.14
C THR A 153 4.33 -8.38 0.24
N ASN A 154 4.66 -9.25 -0.70
CA ASN A 154 4.85 -10.69 -0.47
C ASN A 154 6.32 -11.04 -0.18
N HIS A 155 7.21 -10.07 -0.32
CA HIS A 155 8.65 -10.27 -0.19
C HIS A 155 9.16 -9.97 1.21
N GLU A 156 10.27 -10.60 1.57
CA GLU A 156 11.05 -10.19 2.73
C GLU A 156 11.71 -8.82 2.42
N LEU A 157 11.92 -8.00 3.46
CA LEU A 157 12.49 -6.66 3.24
C LEU A 157 13.90 -6.73 2.64
N GLU A 158 14.63 -7.80 2.90
CA GLU A 158 15.97 -8.07 2.40
C GLU A 158 16.00 -8.29 0.88
N GLU A 159 14.88 -8.70 0.30
CA GLU A 159 14.73 -8.93 -1.15
C GLU A 159 14.42 -7.65 -1.92
N LEU A 160 13.97 -6.61 -1.22
CA LEU A 160 13.65 -5.32 -1.84
C LEU A 160 14.92 -4.54 -2.20
N GLU A 161 14.77 -3.62 -3.14
CA GLU A 161 15.84 -2.72 -3.55
C GLU A 161 16.48 -2.03 -2.33
N PRO A 162 17.84 -2.02 -2.22
CA PRO A 162 18.53 -1.59 -0.99
C PRO A 162 18.16 -0.18 -0.50
N ARG A 163 17.92 0.77 -1.43
CA ARG A 163 17.54 2.13 -1.07
C ARG A 163 16.12 2.21 -0.50
N LEU A 164 15.17 1.41 -1.03
CA LEU A 164 13.83 1.28 -0.48
C LEU A 164 13.87 0.62 0.89
N ARG A 165 14.60 -0.47 1.01
CA ARG A 165 14.81 -1.16 2.29
C ARG A 165 15.30 -0.23 3.38
N SER A 166 16.27 0.64 3.06
CA SER A 166 16.79 1.63 4.01
C SER A 166 15.71 2.58 4.54
N ARG A 167 14.74 2.99 3.71
CA ARG A 167 13.61 3.83 4.13
C ARG A 167 12.61 3.04 4.97
N LEU A 168 12.31 1.80 4.58
CA LEU A 168 11.38 0.92 5.29
C LEU A 168 11.92 0.44 6.64
N ALA A 169 13.21 0.52 6.88
CA ALA A 169 13.85 0.18 8.15
C ALA A 169 13.80 1.31 9.19
N ASP A 170 13.32 2.50 8.84
CA ASP A 170 13.21 3.62 9.79
C ASP A 170 12.01 3.44 10.73
N ILE A 171 12.27 2.91 11.91
CA ILE A 171 11.26 2.65 12.94
C ILE A 171 10.58 3.91 13.51
N THR A 172 11.11 5.10 13.22
CA THR A 172 10.50 6.36 13.66
C THR A 172 9.35 6.81 12.77
N LEU A 173 9.29 6.28 11.55
CA LEU A 173 8.27 6.59 10.57
C LEU A 173 7.46 5.35 10.16
N VAL A 174 8.08 4.18 10.11
CA VAL A 174 7.55 2.97 9.50
C VAL A 174 7.16 1.93 10.55
N GLN A 175 5.92 1.47 10.49
CA GLN A 175 5.44 0.32 11.25
C GLN A 175 5.34 -0.89 10.30
N ILE A 176 5.98 -1.99 10.66
CA ILE A 176 5.91 -3.24 9.89
C ILE A 176 4.98 -4.21 10.59
N ALA A 177 4.03 -4.76 9.86
CA ALA A 177 3.07 -5.76 10.30
C ALA A 177 3.20 -7.02 9.43
N THR A 178 3.71 -8.11 10.00
CA THR A 178 3.84 -9.39 9.30
C THR A 178 2.63 -10.25 9.56
N ILE A 179 1.95 -10.70 8.49
CA ILE A 179 0.80 -11.62 8.54
C ILE A 179 1.32 -13.04 8.37
N LEU A 180 1.10 -13.87 9.39
CA LEU A 180 1.50 -15.29 9.42
C LEU A 180 0.37 -16.23 8.98
N ALA A 181 -0.76 -15.69 8.58
CA ALA A 181 -1.91 -16.47 8.09
C ALA A 181 -1.60 -17.13 6.73
N PRO A 182 -2.14 -18.33 6.48
CA PRO A 182 -2.03 -18.99 5.18
C PRO A 182 -2.89 -18.32 4.12
N ASP A 183 -2.84 -18.85 2.88
CA ASP A 183 -3.77 -18.46 1.81
C ASP A 183 -5.21 -18.89 2.16
N TYR A 184 -6.17 -17.98 2.09
CA TYR A 184 -7.59 -18.19 2.33
C TYR A 184 -8.43 -18.27 1.05
N ARG A 185 -7.80 -18.21 -0.11
CA ARG A 185 -8.47 -18.32 -1.41
C ARG A 185 -8.77 -19.74 -1.81
#